data_53f56b83676d71fa17afd3f9b515477c
#
_entry.id   53f56b83676d71fa17afd3f9b515477c
#
_cell.length_a   1.000
_cell.length_b   1.000
_cell.length_c   1.000
_cell.angle_alpha   90.00
_cell.angle_beta   90.00
_cell.angle_gamma   90.00
#
_symmetry.space_group_name_H-M   'P 1'
#
loop_
_entity.id
_entity.type
_entity.pdbx_description
1 polymer ?
#
loop_
_entity_poly.entity_id
_entity_poly.type
_entity_poly.pdbx_seq_one_letter_code
_entity_poly.pdbx_strand_id
1 'polypeptide(L)'
;PNDLHLFQIWLNLPSSDKLVDPYFTMFWTEDIPRVRRTDADGHTTEITVIAGAFDDAEPLTPPPDSWAAKPGSDVAIWHVAMPAGAHVELPPAGSESARVVYLFEGDGLEIDGHVIAGNSGNVVVPDRELELSATSGSVEALILQGRPLAEPVAQYGPFVMTTEAEIRQAILDYQETGFGGWPWETDDPHHGPTQGRFARHADGRVEEKG
;
A
#
# COMPACT_ATOMS: atom_id res chain seq x y z
N PRO A 1 -4.37 -22.54 14.27
CA PRO A 1 -4.44 -21.84 12.98
C PRO A 1 -3.82 -20.48 13.15
N ASN A 2 -3.09 -20.02 12.15
CA ASN A 2 -2.62 -18.64 12.12
C ASN A 2 -3.64 -17.84 11.30
N ASP A 3 -4.21 -16.81 11.88
CA ASP A 3 -5.03 -15.87 11.14
C ASP A 3 -4.09 -14.97 10.33
N LEU A 4 -4.33 -14.88 9.02
CA LEU A 4 -3.56 -14.07 8.10
C LEU A 4 -4.47 -13.03 7.45
N HIS A 5 -4.21 -11.75 7.72
CA HIS A 5 -4.74 -10.63 6.96
C HIS A 5 -3.67 -10.13 5.98
N LEU A 6 -3.95 -10.18 4.69
CA LEU A 6 -3.02 -9.81 3.64
C LEU A 6 -3.71 -8.88 2.64
N PHE A 7 -3.05 -7.76 2.33
CA PHE A 7 -3.40 -6.90 1.21
C PHE A 7 -2.27 -6.93 0.19
N GLN A 8 -2.58 -7.32 -1.03
CA GLN A 8 -1.67 -7.20 -2.15
C GLN A 8 -2.02 -5.95 -2.94
N ILE A 9 -1.14 -4.94 -2.88
CA ILE A 9 -1.34 -3.65 -3.55
C ILE A 9 -0.38 -3.58 -4.74
N TRP A 10 -0.94 -3.43 -5.93
CA TRP A 10 -0.18 -3.27 -7.16
C TRP A 10 -0.11 -1.79 -7.53
N LEU A 11 1.07 -1.22 -7.38
CA LEU A 11 1.37 0.14 -7.79
C LEU A 11 2.06 0.10 -9.15
N ASN A 12 1.37 0.56 -10.20
CA ASN A 12 1.90 0.55 -11.56
C ASN A 12 3.09 1.50 -11.69
N LEU A 13 4.01 1.18 -12.61
CA LEU A 13 5.17 1.99 -12.94
C LEU A 13 4.93 2.79 -14.23
N PRO A 14 5.53 3.98 -14.38
CA PRO A 14 5.54 4.69 -15.65
C PRO A 14 6.27 3.87 -16.72
N SER A 15 5.99 4.13 -17.98
CA SER A 15 6.59 3.41 -19.10
C SER A 15 8.12 3.42 -19.09
N SER A 16 8.72 4.51 -18.62
CA SER A 16 10.18 4.63 -18.46
C SER A 16 10.80 3.64 -17.47
N ASP A 17 10.04 3.22 -16.49
CA ASP A 17 10.55 2.45 -15.34
C ASP A 17 10.03 1.00 -15.32
N LYS A 18 9.26 0.57 -16.34
CA LYS A 18 8.67 -0.78 -16.35
C LYS A 18 9.69 -1.92 -16.45
N LEU A 19 10.88 -1.66 -16.97
CA LEU A 19 11.95 -2.64 -17.17
C LEU A 19 13.20 -2.34 -16.34
N VAL A 20 13.06 -1.60 -15.24
CA VAL A 20 14.14 -1.40 -14.26
C VAL A 20 14.47 -2.70 -13.55
N ASP A 21 15.66 -2.77 -12.96
CA ASP A 21 16.08 -3.94 -12.21
C ASP A 21 15.12 -4.26 -11.05
N PRO A 22 14.86 -5.54 -10.78
CA PRO A 22 14.03 -5.95 -9.65
C PRO A 22 14.59 -5.46 -8.32
N TYR A 23 13.72 -4.98 -7.45
CA TYR A 23 14.10 -4.51 -6.13
C TYR A 23 13.14 -5.06 -5.07
N PHE A 24 13.70 -5.41 -3.91
CA PHE A 24 12.97 -5.85 -2.74
C PHE A 24 13.44 -5.09 -1.50
N THR A 25 12.52 -4.64 -0.67
CA THR A 25 12.80 -4.13 0.67
C THR A 25 11.77 -4.66 1.65
N MET A 26 12.19 -4.86 2.89
CA MET A 26 11.31 -5.28 3.98
C MET A 26 11.00 -4.09 4.88
N PHE A 27 9.72 -3.83 5.10
CA PHE A 27 9.24 -2.89 6.09
C PHE A 27 8.79 -3.66 7.33
N TRP A 28 9.59 -3.58 8.37
CA TRP A 28 9.26 -4.23 9.63
C TRP A 28 8.21 -3.42 10.39
N THR A 29 7.25 -4.10 10.98
CA THR A 29 6.14 -3.47 11.73
C THR A 29 6.61 -2.44 12.76
N GLU A 30 7.74 -2.70 13.41
CA GLU A 30 8.32 -1.83 14.43
C GLU A 30 8.93 -0.54 13.87
N ASP A 31 9.31 -0.56 12.61
CA ASP A 31 9.99 0.55 11.94
C ASP A 31 8.99 1.43 11.19
N ILE A 32 7.77 0.92 10.90
CA ILE A 32 6.74 1.69 10.20
C ILE A 32 6.16 2.74 11.15
N PRO A 33 6.19 4.03 10.76
CA PRO A 33 5.67 5.12 11.61
C PRO A 33 4.17 4.99 11.88
N ARG A 34 3.78 5.35 13.09
CA ARG A 34 2.37 5.41 13.52
C ARG A 34 2.08 6.76 14.14
N VAL A 35 1.00 7.37 13.67
CA VAL A 35 0.48 8.63 14.20
C VAL A 35 -0.78 8.34 15.01
N ARG A 36 -0.91 8.97 16.17
CA ARG A 36 -2.12 8.89 16.99
C ARG A 36 -2.79 10.24 17.04
N ARG A 37 -4.07 10.26 16.70
CA ARG A 37 -4.93 11.45 16.74
C ARG A 37 -6.03 11.22 17.77
N THR A 38 -6.09 12.10 18.77
CA THR A 38 -7.15 12.04 19.78
C THR A 38 -8.15 13.17 19.50
N ASP A 39 -9.41 12.81 19.34
CA ASP A 39 -10.50 13.73 19.10
C ASP A 39 -10.93 14.48 20.38
N ALA A 40 -11.91 15.37 20.24
CA ALA A 40 -12.42 16.17 21.36
C ALA A 40 -13.11 15.33 22.45
N ASP A 41 -13.63 14.15 22.09
CA ASP A 41 -14.32 13.23 22.99
C ASP A 41 -13.35 12.22 23.65
N GLY A 42 -12.06 12.28 23.30
CA GLY A 42 -10.99 11.48 23.89
C GLY A 42 -10.76 10.13 23.22
N HIS A 43 -11.39 9.85 22.07
CA HIS A 43 -11.11 8.65 21.30
C HIS A 43 -9.81 8.84 20.50
N THR A 44 -9.02 7.78 20.43
CA THR A 44 -7.73 7.83 19.72
C THR A 44 -7.76 6.94 18.48
N THR A 45 -7.61 7.55 17.32
CA THR A 45 -7.37 6.88 16.04
C THR A 45 -5.88 6.66 15.85
N GLU A 46 -5.49 5.47 15.41
CA GLU A 46 -4.10 5.15 15.01
C GLU A 46 -4.01 5.09 13.50
N ILE A 47 -3.04 5.80 12.93
CA ILE A 47 -2.73 5.82 11.49
C ILE A 47 -1.34 5.25 11.31
N THR A 48 -1.23 4.09 10.63
CA THR A 48 0.04 3.47 10.25
C THR A 48 0.44 3.99 8.87
N VAL A 49 1.60 4.64 8.80
CA VAL A 49 2.08 5.36 7.61
C VAL A 49 2.99 4.44 6.78
N ILE A 50 2.42 3.72 5.81
CA ILE A 50 3.13 2.73 4.99
C ILE A 50 3.84 3.43 3.82
N ALA A 51 3.16 4.37 3.15
CA ALA A 51 3.71 5.21 2.10
C ALA A 51 3.04 6.59 2.13
N GLY A 52 3.76 7.62 1.66
CA GLY A 52 3.29 9.01 1.73
C GLY A 52 3.28 9.54 3.15
N ALA A 53 3.78 10.75 3.36
CA ALA A 53 3.81 11.37 4.68
C ALA A 53 2.39 11.59 5.23
N PHE A 54 2.25 11.49 6.53
CA PHE A 54 1.05 11.91 7.25
C PHE A 54 1.47 12.85 8.39
N ASP A 55 1.03 14.10 8.34
CA ASP A 55 1.54 15.16 9.21
C ASP A 55 3.07 15.25 9.14
N ASP A 56 3.74 15.18 10.29
CA ASP A 56 5.20 15.19 10.39
C ASP A 56 5.83 13.77 10.32
N ALA A 57 5.02 12.74 10.15
CA ALA A 57 5.51 11.36 10.05
C ALA A 57 5.87 11.01 8.61
N GLU A 58 7.15 10.77 8.38
CA GLU A 58 7.67 10.32 7.08
C GLU A 58 7.66 8.80 7.00
N PRO A 59 7.19 8.20 5.89
CA PRO A 59 7.21 6.76 5.71
C PRO A 59 8.63 6.22 5.58
N LEU A 60 8.79 4.91 5.66
CA LEU A 60 10.03 4.26 5.27
C LEU A 60 10.31 4.48 3.78
N THR A 61 11.59 4.50 3.41
CA THR A 61 12.00 4.73 2.01
C THR A 61 11.49 3.60 1.12
N PRO A 62 10.63 3.89 0.13
CA PRO A 62 10.15 2.90 -0.82
C PRO A 62 11.28 2.44 -1.76
N PRO A 63 11.09 1.33 -2.51
CA PRO A 63 12.00 0.94 -3.58
C PRO A 63 12.26 2.11 -4.54
N PRO A 64 13.52 2.32 -5.01
CA PRO A 64 13.94 3.55 -5.67
C PRO A 64 13.17 3.86 -6.97
N ASP A 65 12.73 2.82 -7.67
CA ASP A 65 11.99 2.94 -8.94
C ASP A 65 10.48 2.80 -8.76
N SER A 66 10.00 2.59 -7.53
CA SER A 66 8.57 2.61 -7.25
C SER A 66 7.95 3.97 -7.56
N TRP A 67 6.70 3.98 -8.02
CA TRP A 67 5.95 5.24 -8.19
C TRP A 67 5.87 6.03 -6.88
N ALA A 68 5.84 5.35 -5.74
CA ALA A 68 5.86 5.98 -4.42
C ALA A 68 7.16 6.75 -4.12
N ALA A 69 8.27 6.44 -4.81
CA ALA A 69 9.54 7.16 -4.67
C ALA A 69 9.65 8.40 -5.57
N LYS A 70 8.73 8.55 -6.54
CA LYS A 70 8.83 9.63 -7.54
C LYS A 70 8.24 10.93 -6.99
N PRO A 71 8.96 12.05 -7.11
CA PRO A 71 8.43 13.36 -6.75
C PRO A 71 7.11 13.65 -7.48
N GLY A 72 6.11 14.12 -6.75
CA GLY A 72 4.80 14.46 -7.33
C GLY A 72 3.90 13.28 -7.66
N SER A 73 4.27 12.05 -7.28
CA SER A 73 3.41 10.88 -7.39
C SER A 73 2.20 10.94 -6.47
N ASP A 74 2.33 11.69 -5.39
CA ASP A 74 1.32 11.86 -4.34
C ASP A 74 0.77 10.52 -3.80
N VAL A 75 1.63 9.48 -3.82
CA VAL A 75 1.25 8.16 -3.33
C VAL A 75 1.18 8.17 -1.81
N ALA A 76 0.03 7.76 -1.29
CA ALA A 76 -0.15 7.46 0.11
C ALA A 76 -0.85 6.11 0.30
N ILE A 77 -0.35 5.33 1.24
CA ILE A 77 -0.93 4.08 1.71
C ILE A 77 -0.92 4.17 3.23
N TRP A 78 -2.11 4.38 3.80
CA TRP A 78 -2.27 4.48 5.25
C TRP A 78 -3.28 3.44 5.73
N HIS A 79 -2.95 2.77 6.83
CA HIS A 79 -3.91 1.97 7.56
C HIS A 79 -4.46 2.81 8.72
N VAL A 80 -5.76 2.93 8.81
CA VAL A 80 -6.47 3.73 9.80
C VAL A 80 -7.30 2.81 10.68
N ALA A 81 -6.99 2.77 11.98
CA ALA A 81 -7.72 2.01 12.99
C ALA A 81 -8.44 2.98 13.94
N MET A 82 -9.76 2.90 14.01
CA MET A 82 -10.62 3.80 14.77
C MET A 82 -11.46 3.02 15.78
N PRO A 83 -11.45 3.37 17.07
CA PRO A 83 -12.43 2.84 18.01
C PRO A 83 -13.83 3.41 17.73
N ALA A 84 -14.85 2.78 18.27
CA ALA A 84 -16.22 3.29 18.20
C ALA A 84 -16.32 4.72 18.75
N GLY A 85 -17.01 5.58 18.04
CA GLY A 85 -17.19 7.00 18.39
C GLY A 85 -16.05 7.92 17.96
N ALA A 86 -14.95 7.37 17.43
CA ALA A 86 -13.80 8.17 17.02
C ALA A 86 -14.08 9.00 15.76
N HIS A 87 -13.45 10.20 15.73
CA HIS A 87 -13.42 11.09 14.58
C HIS A 87 -11.98 11.41 14.21
N VAL A 88 -11.69 11.47 12.91
CA VAL A 88 -10.39 11.91 12.41
C VAL A 88 -10.53 12.62 11.08
N GLU A 89 -9.76 13.68 10.89
CA GLU A 89 -9.61 14.38 9.62
C GLU A 89 -8.34 13.93 8.93
N LEU A 90 -8.46 13.57 7.65
CA LEU A 90 -7.32 13.27 6.78
C LEU A 90 -6.99 14.51 5.95
N PRO A 91 -5.69 14.82 5.77
CA PRO A 91 -5.28 15.99 5.01
C PRO A 91 -5.69 15.88 3.53
N PRO A 92 -5.87 17.02 2.83
CA PRO A 92 -6.11 17.02 1.39
C PRO A 92 -4.90 16.44 0.63
N ALA A 93 -5.18 15.85 -0.52
CA ALA A 93 -4.21 15.44 -1.52
C ALA A 93 -4.14 16.45 -2.68
N GLY A 94 -3.28 16.19 -3.66
CA GLY A 94 -3.29 16.96 -4.89
C GLY A 94 -4.59 16.80 -5.68
N SER A 95 -5.06 17.86 -6.34
CA SER A 95 -6.30 17.85 -7.12
C SER A 95 -6.30 16.87 -8.31
N GLU A 96 -5.11 16.43 -8.74
CA GLU A 96 -4.95 15.45 -9.82
C GLU A 96 -4.79 14.01 -9.30
N SER A 97 -4.84 13.82 -7.98
CA SER A 97 -4.74 12.50 -7.36
C SER A 97 -6.08 11.78 -7.35
N ALA A 98 -6.04 10.47 -7.28
CA ALA A 98 -7.19 9.64 -6.91
C ALA A 98 -7.02 9.18 -5.47
N ARG A 99 -8.11 9.17 -4.70
CA ARG A 99 -8.13 8.66 -3.32
C ARG A 99 -9.30 7.70 -3.13
N VAL A 100 -9.00 6.57 -2.50
CA VAL A 100 -9.99 5.55 -2.13
C VAL A 100 -9.88 5.26 -0.65
N VAL A 101 -11.00 5.23 0.03
CA VAL A 101 -11.16 4.70 1.39
C VAL A 101 -11.72 3.29 1.27
N TYR A 102 -10.94 2.29 1.63
CA TYR A 102 -11.38 0.90 1.63
C TYR A 102 -11.63 0.43 3.06
N LEU A 103 -12.92 0.33 3.43
CA LEU A 103 -13.34 -0.23 4.70
C LEU A 103 -13.30 -1.76 4.62
N PHE A 104 -12.35 -2.39 5.31
CA PHE A 104 -12.17 -3.83 5.26
C PHE A 104 -12.57 -4.55 6.56
N GLU A 105 -12.65 -3.84 7.68
CA GLU A 105 -13.10 -4.40 8.96
C GLU A 105 -14.06 -3.45 9.68
N GLY A 106 -15.10 -4.01 10.27
CA GLY A 106 -16.15 -3.28 10.97
C GLY A 106 -17.22 -2.70 10.04
N ASP A 107 -18.21 -2.10 10.67
CA ASP A 107 -19.34 -1.43 10.04
C ASP A 107 -19.55 -0.06 10.67
N GLY A 108 -20.22 0.85 9.96
CA GLY A 108 -20.56 2.16 10.49
C GLY A 108 -19.44 3.19 10.40
N LEU A 109 -18.58 3.08 9.38
CA LEU A 109 -17.74 4.19 8.99
C LEU A 109 -18.57 5.18 8.17
N GLU A 110 -18.49 6.43 8.56
CA GLU A 110 -18.99 7.56 7.79
C GLU A 110 -17.85 8.33 7.17
N ILE A 111 -18.03 8.76 5.92
CA ILE A 111 -17.15 9.65 5.19
C ILE A 111 -17.91 10.94 4.92
N ASP A 112 -17.48 12.08 5.45
CA ASP A 112 -18.18 13.38 5.33
C ASP A 112 -19.69 13.23 5.64
N GLY A 113 -20.05 12.53 6.72
CA GLY A 113 -21.43 12.29 7.16
C GLY A 113 -22.21 11.27 6.32
N HIS A 114 -21.57 10.57 5.39
CA HIS A 114 -22.21 9.52 4.57
C HIS A 114 -21.77 8.14 5.05
N VAL A 115 -22.72 7.34 5.52
CA VAL A 115 -22.47 5.95 5.94
C VAL A 115 -22.07 5.12 4.72
N ILE A 116 -20.95 4.40 4.83
CA ILE A 116 -20.48 3.48 3.79
C ILE A 116 -20.69 2.03 4.20
N ALA A 117 -20.83 1.15 3.22
CA ALA A 117 -20.97 -0.28 3.47
C ALA A 117 -19.65 -0.90 3.91
N GLY A 118 -19.70 -1.87 4.82
CA GLY A 118 -18.56 -2.71 5.16
C GLY A 118 -17.99 -3.44 3.94
N ASN A 119 -16.71 -3.69 3.94
CA ASN A 119 -15.97 -4.35 2.86
C ASN A 119 -16.18 -3.67 1.50
N SER A 120 -16.09 -2.33 1.46
CA SER A 120 -16.29 -1.52 0.27
C SER A 120 -15.16 -0.52 0.04
N GLY A 121 -14.83 -0.28 -1.24
CA GLY A 121 -13.93 0.79 -1.66
C GLY A 121 -14.72 2.01 -2.11
N ASN A 122 -14.43 3.16 -1.53
CA ASN A 122 -15.17 4.40 -1.76
C ASN A 122 -14.23 5.45 -2.36
N VAL A 123 -14.51 5.87 -3.58
CA VAL A 123 -13.75 6.94 -4.24
C VAL A 123 -14.22 8.27 -3.65
N VAL A 124 -13.27 9.07 -3.21
CA VAL A 124 -13.53 10.37 -2.57
C VAL A 124 -12.84 11.49 -3.32
N VAL A 125 -13.32 12.73 -3.10
CA VAL A 125 -12.68 13.93 -3.64
C VAL A 125 -11.34 14.14 -2.92
N PRO A 126 -10.19 14.17 -3.64
CA PRO A 126 -8.89 14.12 -2.98
C PRO A 126 -8.42 15.46 -2.41
N ASP A 127 -8.80 16.60 -3.01
CA ASP A 127 -8.21 17.92 -2.79
C ASP A 127 -8.88 18.72 -1.67
N ARG A 128 -9.54 18.05 -0.74
CA ARG A 128 -10.09 18.62 0.48
C ARG A 128 -9.83 17.73 1.68
N GLU A 129 -9.93 18.29 2.86
CA GLU A 129 -9.97 17.51 4.09
C GLU A 129 -11.10 16.49 4.03
N LEU A 130 -10.86 15.32 4.56
CA LEU A 130 -11.79 14.20 4.57
C LEU A 130 -12.07 13.79 6.02
N GLU A 131 -13.31 13.98 6.46
CA GLU A 131 -13.73 13.54 7.79
C GLU A 131 -14.13 12.07 7.78
N LEU A 132 -13.55 11.30 8.69
CA LEU A 132 -13.93 9.91 8.97
C LEU A 132 -14.51 9.80 10.38
N SER A 133 -15.63 9.09 10.51
CA SER A 133 -16.33 8.91 11.80
C SER A 133 -16.73 7.45 11.98
N ALA A 134 -16.28 6.80 13.06
CA ALA A 134 -16.65 5.43 13.42
C ALA A 134 -17.91 5.43 14.30
N THR A 135 -19.09 5.31 13.73
CA THR A 135 -20.37 5.58 14.42
C THR A 135 -20.97 4.40 15.18
N SER A 136 -20.70 3.16 14.78
CA SER A 136 -21.38 2.00 15.39
C SER A 136 -20.47 0.92 15.97
N GLY A 137 -19.17 1.02 15.76
CA GLY A 137 -18.19 0.03 16.25
C GLY A 137 -16.78 0.48 15.92
N SER A 138 -15.78 -0.31 16.29
CA SER A 138 -14.43 -0.10 15.80
C SER A 138 -14.36 -0.47 14.31
N VAL A 139 -13.57 0.27 13.57
CA VAL A 139 -13.38 0.07 12.13
C VAL A 139 -11.92 0.11 11.76
N GLU A 140 -11.57 -0.60 10.69
CA GLU A 140 -10.26 -0.51 10.06
C GLU A 140 -10.42 -0.26 8.57
N ALA A 141 -9.66 0.72 8.06
CA ALA A 141 -9.70 1.12 6.66
C ALA A 141 -8.30 1.30 6.10
N LEU A 142 -8.16 1.03 4.79
CA LEU A 142 -7.00 1.43 4.01
C LEU A 142 -7.31 2.69 3.22
N ILE A 143 -6.43 3.67 3.30
CA ILE A 143 -6.42 4.83 2.42
C ILE A 143 -5.40 4.54 1.32
N LEU A 144 -5.89 4.51 0.10
CA LEU A 144 -5.09 4.33 -1.10
C LEU A 144 -5.17 5.60 -1.94
N GLN A 145 -4.03 6.23 -2.15
CA GLN A 145 -3.93 7.49 -2.87
C GLN A 145 -2.77 7.45 -3.85
N GLY A 146 -2.91 8.19 -4.93
CA GLY A 146 -1.81 8.43 -5.85
C GLY A 146 -2.25 9.22 -7.07
N ARG A 147 -1.30 9.93 -7.66
CA ARG A 147 -1.50 10.59 -8.94
C ARG A 147 -1.49 9.53 -10.04
N PRO A 148 -2.54 9.45 -10.89
CA PRO A 148 -2.55 8.56 -12.03
C PRO A 148 -1.38 8.84 -12.98
N LEU A 149 -0.79 7.79 -13.53
CA LEU A 149 0.30 7.89 -14.52
C LEU A 149 -0.14 8.58 -15.81
N ALA A 150 -1.45 8.57 -16.10
CA ALA A 150 -2.03 9.09 -17.34
C ALA A 150 -1.43 8.48 -18.62
N GLU A 151 -0.93 7.27 -18.54
CA GLU A 151 -0.41 6.47 -19.66
C GLU A 151 -1.40 5.36 -20.03
N PRO A 152 -1.39 4.88 -21.29
CA PRO A 152 -2.17 3.71 -21.66
C PRO A 152 -1.79 2.48 -20.82
N VAL A 153 -2.75 1.61 -20.56
CA VAL A 153 -2.54 0.38 -19.80
C VAL A 153 -2.97 -0.80 -20.67
N ALA A 154 -2.02 -1.69 -20.95
CA ALA A 154 -2.25 -3.03 -21.48
C ALA A 154 -1.91 -4.04 -20.39
N GLN A 155 -2.77 -5.02 -20.17
CA GLN A 155 -2.57 -6.03 -19.13
C GLN A 155 -2.89 -7.42 -19.66
N TYR A 156 -2.04 -8.37 -19.33
CA TYR A 156 -2.30 -9.80 -19.55
C TYR A 156 -1.65 -10.64 -18.45
N GLY A 157 -2.46 -11.36 -17.69
CA GLY A 157 -2.01 -12.05 -16.49
C GLY A 157 -1.31 -11.10 -15.52
N PRO A 158 -0.08 -11.41 -15.08
CA PRO A 158 0.68 -10.54 -14.17
C PRO A 158 1.40 -9.39 -14.89
N PHE A 159 1.41 -9.36 -16.23
CA PHE A 159 2.14 -8.35 -17.00
C PHE A 159 1.29 -7.10 -17.21
N VAL A 160 1.87 -5.93 -16.93
CA VAL A 160 1.27 -4.62 -17.16
C VAL A 160 2.27 -3.76 -17.93
N MET A 161 1.89 -3.37 -19.16
CA MET A 161 2.68 -2.54 -20.05
C MET A 161 1.82 -1.40 -20.62
N THR A 162 2.31 -0.65 -21.59
CA THR A 162 1.54 0.42 -22.23
C THR A 162 0.86 -0.04 -23.52
N THR A 163 1.37 -1.11 -24.14
CA THR A 163 0.81 -1.67 -25.38
C THR A 163 0.79 -3.20 -25.35
N GLU A 164 -0.09 -3.79 -26.15
CA GLU A 164 -0.13 -5.25 -26.32
C GLU A 164 1.15 -5.81 -26.97
N ALA A 165 1.84 -5.02 -27.76
CA ALA A 165 3.11 -5.44 -28.35
C ALA A 165 4.19 -5.61 -27.27
N GLU A 166 4.25 -4.69 -26.32
CA GLU A 166 5.14 -4.77 -25.15
C GLU A 166 4.76 -5.94 -24.24
N ILE A 167 3.46 -6.24 -24.05
CA ILE A 167 3.02 -7.45 -23.33
C ILE A 167 3.58 -8.72 -23.98
N ARG A 168 3.47 -8.84 -25.31
CA ARG A 168 4.03 -10.01 -26.02
C ARG A 168 5.54 -10.11 -25.84
N GLN A 169 6.24 -9.00 -25.91
CA GLN A 169 7.68 -8.98 -25.70
C GLN A 169 8.04 -9.37 -24.26
N ALA A 170 7.36 -8.79 -23.25
CA ALA A 170 7.59 -9.12 -21.85
C ALA A 170 7.39 -10.63 -21.54
N ILE A 171 6.40 -11.26 -22.18
CA ILE A 171 6.19 -12.72 -22.06
C ILE A 171 7.36 -13.51 -22.65
N LEU A 172 7.87 -13.10 -23.82
CA LEU A 172 9.04 -13.75 -24.44
C LEU A 172 10.29 -13.58 -23.57
N ASP A 173 10.55 -12.37 -23.09
CA ASP A 173 11.66 -12.07 -22.21
C ASP A 173 11.60 -12.90 -20.91
N TYR A 174 10.39 -13.01 -20.34
CA TYR A 174 10.20 -13.88 -19.17
C TYR A 174 10.45 -15.36 -19.46
N GLN A 175 10.00 -15.87 -20.62
CA GLN A 175 10.27 -17.25 -21.02
C GLN A 175 11.76 -17.54 -21.22
N GLU A 176 12.52 -16.54 -21.68
CA GLU A 176 13.95 -16.67 -21.93
C GLU A 176 14.79 -16.49 -20.64
N THR A 177 14.44 -15.50 -19.82
CA THR A 177 15.31 -15.05 -18.72
C THR A 177 14.73 -15.31 -17.33
N GLY A 178 13.42 -15.57 -17.20
CA GLY A 178 12.71 -15.61 -15.91
C GLY A 178 12.82 -14.30 -15.12
N PHE A 179 13.15 -13.17 -15.78
CA PHE A 179 13.45 -11.87 -15.15
C PHE A 179 14.51 -11.96 -14.04
N GLY A 180 15.60 -12.69 -14.30
CA GLY A 180 16.68 -12.95 -13.36
C GLY A 180 16.57 -14.29 -12.64
N GLY A 181 15.50 -15.02 -12.87
CA GLY A 181 15.28 -16.37 -12.35
C GLY A 181 14.92 -16.39 -10.85
N TRP A 182 14.95 -17.60 -10.31
CA TRP A 182 14.71 -17.84 -8.89
C TRP A 182 16.05 -18.24 -8.24
N PRO A 183 16.63 -17.41 -7.36
CA PRO A 183 17.99 -17.62 -6.84
C PRO A 183 18.05 -18.65 -5.70
N TRP A 184 16.93 -19.23 -5.28
CA TRP A 184 16.85 -20.13 -4.15
C TRP A 184 16.80 -21.58 -4.61
N GLU A 185 17.25 -22.51 -3.75
CA GLU A 185 17.29 -23.95 -4.06
C GLU A 185 15.90 -24.60 -4.17
N THR A 186 14.87 -23.99 -3.62
CA THR A 186 13.49 -24.52 -3.57
C THR A 186 12.49 -23.47 -3.99
N ASP A 187 11.47 -23.88 -4.74
CA ASP A 187 10.36 -23.02 -5.20
C ASP A 187 9.34 -22.74 -4.07
N ASP A 188 9.42 -23.46 -2.97
CA ASP A 188 8.54 -23.34 -1.80
C ASP A 188 9.38 -23.12 -0.52
N PRO A 189 10.03 -21.95 -0.39
CA PRO A 189 10.87 -21.65 0.75
C PRO A 189 10.00 -21.48 2.00
N HIS A 190 10.18 -22.36 2.96
CA HIS A 190 9.57 -22.25 4.28
C HIS A 190 10.61 -22.53 5.36
N HIS A 191 10.40 -22.00 6.53
CA HIS A 191 11.27 -22.23 7.69
C HIS A 191 10.50 -22.82 8.86
N GLY A 192 11.22 -23.50 9.75
CA GLY A 192 10.62 -24.11 10.95
C GLY A 192 10.15 -23.04 11.95
N PRO A 193 9.30 -23.42 12.92
CA PRO A 193 8.69 -22.49 13.87
C PRO A 193 9.70 -21.87 14.87
N THR A 194 10.92 -22.38 14.92
CA THR A 194 11.99 -21.89 15.78
C THR A 194 12.89 -20.85 15.11
N GLN A 195 12.75 -20.65 13.81
CA GLN A 195 13.51 -19.64 13.09
C GLN A 195 12.89 -18.26 13.35
N GLY A 196 13.72 -17.27 13.67
CA GLY A 196 13.29 -15.90 13.87
C GLY A 196 12.78 -15.22 12.59
N ARG A 197 12.37 -13.96 12.71
CA ARG A 197 11.93 -13.13 11.59
C ARG A 197 13.15 -12.68 10.79
N PHE A 198 13.14 -12.90 9.49
CA PHE A 198 14.23 -12.50 8.62
C PHE A 198 13.74 -12.15 7.21
N ALA A 199 14.53 -11.35 6.49
CA ALA A 199 14.39 -11.14 5.06
C ALA A 199 15.71 -11.51 4.38
N ARG A 200 15.65 -12.34 3.32
CA ARG A 200 16.82 -12.74 2.53
C ARG A 200 16.71 -12.15 1.14
N HIS A 201 17.67 -11.33 0.78
CA HIS A 201 17.74 -10.67 -0.52
C HIS A 201 18.47 -11.53 -1.55
N ALA A 202 18.19 -11.30 -2.84
CA ALA A 202 18.80 -12.03 -3.94
C ALA A 202 20.33 -11.85 -4.04
N ASP A 203 20.84 -10.74 -3.52
CA ASP A 203 22.28 -10.44 -3.40
C ASP A 203 22.98 -11.19 -2.24
N GLY A 204 22.23 -11.99 -1.49
CA GLY A 204 22.72 -12.75 -0.33
C GLY A 204 22.66 -11.98 1.00
N ARG A 205 22.28 -10.71 1.01
CA ARG A 205 22.08 -9.95 2.25
C ARG A 205 20.93 -10.55 3.05
N VAL A 206 21.11 -10.65 4.36
CA VAL A 206 20.08 -11.12 5.29
C VAL A 206 19.81 -10.03 6.32
N GLU A 207 18.55 -9.70 6.50
CA GLU A 207 18.08 -8.84 7.59
C GLU A 207 17.38 -9.73 8.62
N GLU A 208 17.77 -9.61 9.87
CA GLU A 208 17.14 -10.31 10.99
C GLU A 208 16.46 -9.32 11.91
N LYS A 209 15.27 -9.70 12.40
CA LYS A 209 14.51 -8.89 13.36
C LYS A 209 14.16 -9.78 14.57
N GLY A 210 14.64 -9.34 15.73
CA GLY A 210 14.41 -10.06 17.00
C GLY A 210 12.98 -9.93 17.54
#